data_e8e6875a43019592ff2ee0788df811ae
#
_entry.id   e8e6875a43019592ff2ee0788df811ae
#
_cell.length_a   1.000
_cell.length_b   1.000
_cell.length_c   1.000
_cell.angle_alpha   90.00
_cell.angle_beta   90.00
_cell.angle_gamma   90.00
#
_symmetry.space_group_name_H-M   'P 1'
#
loop_
_entity.id
_entity.type
_entity.pdbx_description
1 polymer ?
#
loop_
_entity_poly.entity_id
_entity_poly.type
_entity_poly.pdbx_seq_one_letter_code
_entity_poly.pdbx_strand_id
1 'polypeptide(L)'
;MNNDKMTGIFDNDEHNELMTEEQNELTLQDLKVMIEKLDSKVSKTANDVALVKSDLSKHNREIINLRDETSVTPAEAEDISSAVKARGVDCLGGKKSNAYKNAGIRRSVYRDIYFMMKREYGLVTEDGRQLSYKRLKRKYFKAALANIHSYELPQELENDITAENELELDD
;
A
#
# COMPACT_ATOMS: atom_id res chain seq x y z
N MET A 1 -17.27 -94.50 -48.85
CA MET A 1 -16.60 -94.82 -47.69
C MET A 1 -16.05 -93.56 -47.12
N ASN A 2 -16.63 -93.19 -46.14
CA ASN A 2 -16.88 -91.86 -45.62
C ASN A 2 -15.99 -91.46 -44.49
N ASN A 3 -15.81 -90.26 -44.32
CA ASN A 3 -15.52 -89.79 -43.00
C ASN A 3 -15.95 -88.35 -42.79
N ASP A 4 -16.84 -88.22 -41.90
CA ASP A 4 -17.20 -86.97 -41.25
C ASP A 4 -16.16 -86.50 -40.34
N LYS A 5 -15.87 -85.22 -40.41
CA LYS A 5 -15.27 -84.45 -39.31
C LYS A 5 -16.00 -83.13 -39.23
N MET A 6 -16.94 -83.09 -38.38
CA MET A 6 -17.46 -81.86 -37.81
C MET A 6 -17.30 -81.94 -36.32
N THR A 7 -16.45 -81.16 -35.79
CA THR A 7 -16.52 -80.72 -34.36
C THR A 7 -15.52 -79.55 -34.09
N GLY A 8 -16.04 -78.58 -33.50
CA GLY A 8 -15.22 -77.67 -32.70
C GLY A 8 -14.97 -76.23 -33.20
N ILE A 9 -16.03 -75.48 -33.35
CA ILE A 9 -15.88 -73.97 -33.51
C ILE A 9 -16.92 -73.22 -32.62
N PHE A 10 -17.10 -73.61 -31.36
CA PHE A 10 -18.05 -72.85 -30.54
C PHE A 10 -17.58 -72.50 -29.13
N ASP A 11 -16.28 -72.63 -28.78
CA ASP A 11 -15.84 -72.33 -27.40
C ASP A 11 -14.89 -71.16 -27.26
N ASN A 12 -14.56 -70.42 -28.32
CA ASN A 12 -13.61 -69.32 -28.24
C ASN A 12 -14.25 -67.94 -28.01
N ASP A 13 -15.51 -67.76 -28.34
CA ASP A 13 -16.09 -66.40 -28.27
C ASP A 13 -16.60 -66.08 -26.85
N GLU A 14 -17.18 -67.01 -26.10
CA GLU A 14 -17.58 -66.77 -24.71
C GLU A 14 -16.39 -66.53 -23.77
N HIS A 15 -15.26 -67.22 -24.00
CA HIS A 15 -14.09 -67.02 -23.18
C HIS A 15 -13.39 -65.68 -23.45
N ASN A 16 -13.53 -65.16 -24.66
CA ASN A 16 -13.00 -63.87 -25.04
C ASN A 16 -13.86 -62.71 -24.55
N GLU A 17 -15.19 -62.86 -24.49
CA GLU A 17 -16.10 -61.87 -23.92
C GLU A 17 -15.93 -61.74 -22.39
N LEU A 18 -15.81 -62.87 -21.68
CA LEU A 18 -15.57 -62.84 -20.22
C LEU A 18 -14.24 -62.20 -19.84
N MET A 19 -13.18 -62.47 -20.61
CA MET A 19 -11.86 -61.86 -20.38
C MET A 19 -11.90 -60.35 -20.63
N THR A 20 -12.70 -59.85 -21.58
CA THR A 20 -12.81 -58.39 -21.84
C THR A 20 -13.70 -57.71 -20.80
N GLU A 21 -14.70 -58.34 -20.24
CA GLU A 21 -15.54 -57.81 -19.17
C GLU A 21 -14.72 -57.67 -17.85
N GLU A 22 -13.96 -58.68 -17.43
CA GLU A 22 -13.08 -58.62 -16.26
C GLU A 22 -12.01 -57.56 -16.43
N GLN A 23 -11.40 -57.43 -17.59
CA GLN A 23 -10.41 -56.38 -17.87
C GLN A 23 -11.03 -54.97 -17.83
N ASN A 24 -12.25 -54.80 -18.30
CA ASN A 24 -12.99 -53.54 -18.24
C ASN A 24 -13.41 -53.17 -16.80
N GLU A 25 -13.80 -54.13 -15.98
CA GLU A 25 -14.12 -53.89 -14.57
C GLU A 25 -12.86 -53.51 -13.78
N LEU A 26 -11.71 -54.15 -14.01
CA LEU A 26 -10.45 -53.81 -13.37
C LEU A 26 -10.00 -52.38 -13.73
N THR A 27 -10.13 -51.98 -14.99
CA THR A 27 -9.80 -50.60 -15.43
C THR A 27 -10.74 -49.53 -14.88
N LEU A 28 -12.02 -49.84 -14.74
CA LEU A 28 -12.99 -48.95 -14.10
C LEU A 28 -12.71 -48.75 -12.61
N GLN A 29 -12.32 -49.80 -11.91
CA GLN A 29 -11.95 -49.72 -10.49
C GLN A 29 -10.68 -48.92 -10.30
N ASP A 30 -9.67 -49.10 -11.14
CA ASP A 30 -8.41 -48.34 -11.12
C ASP A 30 -8.67 -46.83 -11.38
N LEU A 31 -9.55 -46.51 -12.33
CA LEU A 31 -9.94 -45.13 -12.60
C LEU A 31 -10.67 -44.47 -11.41
N LYS A 32 -11.55 -45.17 -10.71
CA LYS A 32 -12.21 -44.69 -9.50
C LYS A 32 -11.20 -44.36 -8.42
N VAL A 33 -10.25 -45.25 -8.16
CA VAL A 33 -9.15 -45.02 -7.17
C VAL A 33 -8.30 -43.84 -7.58
N MET A 34 -8.00 -43.64 -8.86
CA MET A 34 -7.25 -42.48 -9.34
C MET A 34 -8.05 -41.20 -9.16
N ILE A 35 -9.35 -41.18 -9.43
CA ILE A 35 -10.21 -39.99 -9.22
C ILE A 35 -10.24 -39.62 -7.74
N GLU A 36 -10.44 -40.56 -6.83
CA GLU A 36 -10.44 -40.30 -5.37
C GLU A 36 -9.12 -39.73 -4.89
N LYS A 37 -7.97 -40.25 -5.41
CA LYS A 37 -6.65 -39.71 -5.13
C LYS A 37 -6.47 -38.28 -5.67
N LEU A 38 -6.99 -37.97 -6.85
CA LEU A 38 -6.97 -36.64 -7.43
C LEU A 38 -7.82 -35.65 -6.62
N ASP A 39 -9.04 -36.04 -6.25
CA ASP A 39 -9.95 -35.24 -5.44
C ASP A 39 -9.28 -34.88 -4.08
N SER A 40 -8.66 -35.87 -3.45
CA SER A 40 -7.91 -35.65 -2.20
C SER A 40 -6.75 -34.67 -2.39
N LYS A 41 -5.98 -34.79 -3.48
CA LYS A 41 -4.89 -33.85 -3.80
C LYS A 41 -5.42 -32.44 -4.11
N VAL A 42 -6.50 -32.35 -4.88
CA VAL A 42 -7.14 -31.05 -5.21
C VAL A 42 -7.63 -30.37 -3.95
N SER A 43 -8.31 -31.09 -3.06
CA SER A 43 -8.79 -30.57 -1.78
C SER A 43 -7.65 -30.09 -0.90
N LYS A 44 -6.56 -30.85 -0.81
CA LYS A 44 -5.36 -30.45 -0.08
C LYS A 44 -4.75 -29.17 -0.68
N THR A 45 -4.56 -29.13 -2.00
CA THR A 45 -4.01 -27.97 -2.68
C THR A 45 -4.89 -26.72 -2.48
N ALA A 46 -6.22 -26.88 -2.53
CA ALA A 46 -7.16 -25.79 -2.27
C ALA A 46 -6.99 -25.21 -0.85
N ASN A 47 -6.82 -26.08 0.15
CA ASN A 47 -6.57 -25.65 1.52
C ASN A 47 -5.21 -24.94 1.65
N ASP A 48 -4.16 -25.48 1.03
CA ASP A 48 -2.83 -24.86 1.04
C ASP A 48 -2.87 -23.46 0.39
N VAL A 49 -3.57 -23.31 -0.73
CA VAL A 49 -3.78 -22.01 -1.39
C VAL A 49 -4.55 -21.04 -0.50
N ALA A 50 -5.56 -21.49 0.23
CA ALA A 50 -6.30 -20.65 1.17
C ALA A 50 -5.42 -20.15 2.31
N LEU A 51 -4.55 -21.01 2.86
CA LEU A 51 -3.57 -20.63 3.88
C LEU A 51 -2.57 -19.60 3.35
N VAL A 52 -1.96 -19.85 2.19
CA VAL A 52 -1.03 -18.91 1.56
C VAL A 52 -1.67 -17.54 1.31
N LYS A 53 -2.93 -17.51 0.86
CA LYS A 53 -3.69 -16.27 0.65
C LYS A 53 -3.91 -15.52 1.97
N SER A 54 -4.20 -16.22 3.05
CA SER A 54 -4.34 -15.66 4.39
C SER A 54 -3.03 -15.04 4.88
N ASP A 55 -1.93 -15.78 4.76
CA ASP A 55 -0.60 -15.31 5.17
C ASP A 55 -0.13 -14.11 4.34
N LEU A 56 -0.36 -14.14 3.04
CA LEU A 56 -0.05 -12.99 2.17
C LEU A 56 -0.82 -11.74 2.60
N SER A 57 -2.10 -11.89 2.95
CA SER A 57 -2.92 -10.79 3.44
C SER A 57 -2.42 -10.23 4.78
N LYS A 58 -1.91 -11.09 5.66
CA LYS A 58 -1.29 -10.70 6.93
C LYS A 58 0.02 -9.95 6.69
N HIS A 59 0.92 -10.51 5.88
CA HIS A 59 2.20 -9.86 5.55
C HIS A 59 2.00 -8.50 4.86
N ASN A 60 1.03 -8.38 3.97
CA ASN A 60 0.72 -7.09 3.33
C ASN A 60 0.31 -6.02 4.36
N ARG A 61 -0.50 -6.39 5.38
CA ARG A 61 -0.86 -5.46 6.46
C ARG A 61 0.35 -5.07 7.31
N GLU A 62 1.22 -6.02 7.61
CA GLU A 62 2.47 -5.76 8.36
C GLU A 62 3.39 -4.81 7.58
N ILE A 63 3.55 -5.02 6.27
CA ILE A 63 4.35 -4.14 5.40
C ILE A 63 3.78 -2.71 5.37
N ILE A 64 2.45 -2.56 5.24
CA ILE A 64 1.79 -1.25 5.28
C ILE A 64 2.06 -0.57 6.62
N ASN A 65 1.86 -1.27 7.74
CA ASN A 65 2.10 -0.74 9.07
C ASN A 65 3.57 -0.31 9.27
N LEU A 66 4.51 -1.15 8.85
CA LEU A 66 5.95 -0.82 8.93
C LEU A 66 6.27 0.43 8.09
N ARG A 67 5.73 0.51 6.88
CA ARG A 67 5.89 1.66 5.99
C ARG A 67 5.35 2.94 6.62
N ASP A 68 4.18 2.88 7.23
CA ASP A 68 3.49 4.02 7.82
C ASP A 68 4.20 4.57 9.06
N GLU A 69 4.90 3.71 9.78
CA GLU A 69 5.72 4.09 10.95
C GLU A 69 7.14 4.59 10.57
N THR A 70 7.56 4.41 9.32
CA THR A 70 8.84 4.99 8.86
C THR A 70 8.74 6.51 8.68
N SER A 71 9.88 7.19 8.67
CA SER A 71 9.95 8.61 8.33
C SER A 71 9.62 8.85 6.85
N VAL A 72 9.14 10.05 6.56
CA VAL A 72 8.90 10.50 5.18
C VAL A 72 10.15 10.32 4.31
N THR A 73 9.92 10.01 3.04
CA THR A 73 11.01 9.91 2.04
C THR A 73 11.61 11.28 1.75
N PRO A 74 12.80 11.34 1.13
CA PRO A 74 13.38 12.62 0.68
C PRO A 74 12.42 13.42 -0.23
N ALA A 75 11.72 12.76 -1.15
CA ALA A 75 10.74 13.40 -2.03
C ALA A 75 9.55 13.97 -1.24
N GLU A 76 8.96 13.18 -0.35
CA GLU A 76 7.87 13.66 0.53
C GLU A 76 8.32 14.80 1.45
N ALA A 77 9.58 14.80 1.90
CA ALA A 77 10.14 15.91 2.67
C ALA A 77 10.32 17.18 1.82
N GLU A 78 10.64 17.04 0.55
CA GLU A 78 10.71 18.15 -0.41
C GLU A 78 9.31 18.74 -0.68
N ASP A 79 8.29 17.88 -0.84
CA ASP A 79 6.90 18.31 -0.97
C ASP A 79 6.44 19.14 0.24
N ILE A 80 6.75 18.68 1.47
CA ILE A 80 6.47 19.45 2.69
C ILE A 80 7.16 20.83 2.64
N SER A 81 8.45 20.86 2.30
CA SER A 81 9.20 22.10 2.22
C SER A 81 8.63 23.06 1.17
N SER A 82 8.20 22.51 0.03
CA SER A 82 7.60 23.28 -1.05
C SER A 82 6.22 23.83 -0.65
N ALA A 83 5.39 23.01 0.03
CA ALA A 83 4.11 23.45 0.56
C ALA A 83 4.27 24.58 1.59
N VAL A 84 5.22 24.47 2.52
CA VAL A 84 5.52 25.54 3.49
C VAL A 84 5.95 26.83 2.78
N LYS A 85 6.81 26.74 1.77
CA LYS A 85 7.24 27.92 0.99
C LYS A 85 6.08 28.54 0.23
N ALA A 86 5.24 27.73 -0.41
CA ALA A 86 4.06 28.22 -1.13
C ALA A 86 3.10 28.93 -0.17
N ARG A 87 2.71 28.26 0.93
CA ARG A 87 1.79 28.86 1.91
C ARG A 87 2.36 30.13 2.54
N GLY A 88 3.66 30.14 2.88
CA GLY A 88 4.32 31.33 3.41
C GLY A 88 4.34 32.50 2.42
N VAL A 89 4.51 32.24 1.13
CA VAL A 89 4.39 33.29 0.09
C VAL A 89 2.97 33.87 0.07
N ASP A 90 1.95 33.00 0.15
CA ASP A 90 0.54 33.43 0.15
C ASP A 90 0.24 34.28 1.39
N CYS A 91 0.67 33.84 2.57
CA CYS A 91 0.52 34.59 3.82
C CYS A 91 1.18 35.98 3.80
N LEU A 92 2.30 36.12 3.11
CA LEU A 92 3.04 37.36 3.02
C LEU A 92 2.50 38.34 1.98
N GLY A 93 1.45 37.96 1.23
CA GLY A 93 0.87 38.77 0.15
C GLY A 93 1.59 38.64 -1.19
N GLY A 94 2.35 37.57 -1.37
CA GLY A 94 3.06 37.23 -2.60
C GLY A 94 4.51 37.69 -2.63
N LYS A 95 5.26 37.20 -3.62
CA LYS A 95 6.73 37.43 -3.73
C LYS A 95 7.14 38.90 -3.94
N LYS A 96 6.21 39.74 -4.37
CA LYS A 96 6.47 41.17 -4.64
C LYS A 96 6.18 42.06 -3.45
N SER A 97 5.48 41.58 -2.41
CA SER A 97 5.13 42.34 -1.21
C SER A 97 6.37 42.79 -0.41
N ASN A 98 6.21 43.83 0.34
CA ASN A 98 7.30 44.33 1.22
C ASN A 98 7.57 43.30 2.33
N ALA A 99 6.53 42.71 2.90
CA ALA A 99 6.67 41.67 3.92
C ALA A 99 7.45 40.44 3.39
N TYR A 100 7.29 40.07 2.13
CA TYR A 100 8.11 39.00 1.55
C TYR A 100 9.57 39.40 1.34
N LYS A 101 9.83 40.65 0.96
CA LYS A 101 11.20 41.19 0.81
C LYS A 101 11.89 41.30 2.16
N ASN A 102 11.16 41.59 3.24
CA ASN A 102 11.66 41.62 4.59
C ASN A 102 12.06 40.21 5.06
N ALA A 103 13.37 39.97 5.15
CA ALA A 103 13.91 38.65 5.51
C ALA A 103 13.54 38.21 6.94
N GLY A 104 13.31 39.17 7.86
CA GLY A 104 12.93 38.90 9.24
C GLY A 104 11.48 38.32 9.30
N ILE A 105 10.55 39.06 8.74
CA ILE A 105 9.12 38.68 8.71
C ILE A 105 8.96 37.38 7.95
N ARG A 106 9.55 37.25 6.77
CA ARG A 106 9.51 36.01 5.98
C ARG A 106 10.02 34.79 6.74
N ARG A 107 11.12 34.94 7.47
CA ARG A 107 11.68 33.85 8.31
C ARG A 107 10.74 33.48 9.46
N SER A 108 10.11 34.46 10.08
CA SER A 108 9.15 34.23 11.16
C SER A 108 7.95 33.44 10.69
N VAL A 109 7.35 33.79 9.56
CA VAL A 109 6.21 33.07 8.96
C VAL A 109 6.59 31.62 8.64
N TYR A 110 7.71 31.38 7.94
CA TYR A 110 8.12 30.01 7.63
C TYR A 110 8.41 29.19 8.89
N ARG A 111 9.05 29.81 9.89
CA ARG A 111 9.32 29.15 11.17
C ARG A 111 8.05 28.77 11.90
N ASP A 112 7.04 29.62 11.86
CA ASP A 112 5.77 29.38 12.53
C ASP A 112 4.98 28.25 11.86
N ILE A 113 4.89 28.22 10.53
CA ILE A 113 4.27 27.11 9.78
C ILE A 113 4.96 25.78 10.12
N TYR A 114 6.30 25.74 10.12
CA TYR A 114 7.03 24.53 10.52
C TYR A 114 6.79 24.17 11.99
N PHE A 115 6.71 25.14 12.88
CA PHE A 115 6.49 24.91 14.30
C PHE A 115 5.10 24.32 14.56
N MET A 116 4.05 24.90 13.96
CA MET A 116 2.69 24.41 14.03
C MET A 116 2.63 22.93 13.60
N MET A 117 3.14 22.62 12.40
CA MET A 117 3.18 21.26 11.89
C MET A 117 3.97 20.33 12.83
N LYS A 118 5.14 20.73 13.30
CA LYS A 118 5.96 19.90 14.20
C LYS A 118 5.26 19.61 15.52
N ARG A 119 4.58 20.61 16.09
CA ARG A 119 3.83 20.46 17.32
C ARG A 119 2.68 19.48 17.17
N GLU A 120 1.92 19.59 16.06
CA GLU A 120 0.78 18.73 15.77
C GLU A 120 1.17 17.25 15.66
N TYR A 121 2.31 16.95 15.07
CA TYR A 121 2.75 15.57 14.82
C TYR A 121 3.83 15.07 15.79
N GLY A 122 3.97 15.68 16.97
CA GLY A 122 4.86 15.20 18.03
C GLY A 122 6.35 15.32 17.69
N LEU A 123 6.72 16.27 16.85
CA LEU A 123 8.11 16.57 16.51
C LEU A 123 8.70 17.70 17.41
N VAL A 124 7.97 18.11 18.45
CA VAL A 124 8.45 18.96 19.53
C VAL A 124 8.48 18.10 20.78
N THR A 125 9.64 17.98 21.40
CA THR A 125 9.86 17.20 22.60
C THR A 125 9.34 17.96 23.85
N GLU A 126 9.15 17.28 24.97
CA GLU A 126 8.66 17.89 26.21
C GLU A 126 9.55 19.00 26.74
N ASP A 127 10.86 18.95 26.47
CA ASP A 127 11.84 20.00 26.76
C ASP A 127 11.83 21.14 25.73
N GLY A 128 10.86 21.15 24.80
CA GLY A 128 10.70 22.20 23.77
C GLY A 128 11.64 22.09 22.59
N ARG A 129 12.48 21.07 22.51
CA ARG A 129 13.40 20.87 21.39
C ARG A 129 12.64 20.44 20.13
N GLN A 130 12.89 21.13 19.02
CA GLN A 130 12.30 20.79 17.73
C GLN A 130 13.12 19.76 16.97
N LEU A 131 12.49 18.66 16.60
CA LEU A 131 13.09 17.68 15.70
C LEU A 131 12.96 18.12 14.24
N SER A 132 13.76 17.52 13.38
CA SER A 132 13.64 17.77 11.94
C SER A 132 12.30 17.27 11.40
N TYR A 133 11.65 18.05 10.55
CA TYR A 133 10.41 17.64 9.87
C TYR A 133 10.60 16.38 8.99
N LYS A 134 11.83 16.08 8.58
CA LYS A 134 12.19 14.85 7.88
C LYS A 134 11.95 13.57 8.72
N ARG A 135 11.73 13.71 10.04
CA ARG A 135 11.38 12.63 10.94
C ARG A 135 9.88 12.43 11.08
N LEU A 136 9.07 13.19 10.34
CA LEU A 136 7.63 12.99 10.29
C LEU A 136 7.33 11.55 9.84
N LYS A 137 6.45 10.85 10.56
CA LYS A 137 6.02 9.51 10.16
C LYS A 137 5.16 9.59 8.90
N ARG A 138 5.37 8.66 7.98
CA ARG A 138 4.71 8.62 6.67
C ARG A 138 3.19 8.65 6.75
N LYS A 139 2.62 7.98 7.74
CA LYS A 139 1.17 7.99 7.98
C LYS A 139 0.58 9.40 8.15
N TYR A 140 1.38 10.37 8.57
CA TYR A 140 0.95 11.75 8.75
C TYR A 140 1.23 12.66 7.55
N PHE A 141 1.92 12.19 6.52
CA PHE A 141 2.37 13.01 5.40
C PHE A 141 1.22 13.82 4.74
N LYS A 142 0.13 13.13 4.37
CA LYS A 142 -1.02 13.78 3.72
C LYS A 142 -1.71 14.78 4.65
N ALA A 143 -1.88 14.43 5.92
CA ALA A 143 -2.48 15.30 6.91
C ALA A 143 -1.60 16.53 7.17
N ALA A 144 -0.28 16.37 7.22
CA ALA A 144 0.65 17.49 7.37
C ALA A 144 0.59 18.46 6.18
N LEU A 145 0.49 17.97 4.95
CA LEU A 145 0.26 18.83 3.77
C LEU A 145 -1.06 19.59 3.87
N ALA A 146 -2.15 18.93 4.26
CA ALA A 146 -3.44 19.58 4.44
C ALA A 146 -3.38 20.69 5.51
N ASN A 147 -2.74 20.42 6.65
CA ASN A 147 -2.57 21.41 7.72
C ASN A 147 -1.70 22.60 7.28
N ILE A 148 -0.65 22.37 6.48
CA ILE A 148 0.15 23.45 5.93
C ILE A 148 -0.70 24.34 5.00
N HIS A 149 -1.52 23.73 4.14
CA HIS A 149 -2.40 24.48 3.23
C HIS A 149 -3.49 25.28 3.95
N SER A 150 -4.01 24.75 5.05
CA SER A 150 -5.02 25.42 5.88
C SER A 150 -4.43 26.31 7.00
N TYR A 151 -3.11 26.48 7.05
CA TYR A 151 -2.45 27.29 8.07
C TYR A 151 -2.98 28.72 8.05
N GLU A 152 -3.31 29.24 9.22
CA GLU A 152 -3.72 30.64 9.44
C GLU A 152 -2.63 31.35 10.26
N LEU A 153 -2.40 32.62 9.92
CA LEU A 153 -1.43 33.45 10.61
C LEU A 153 -1.89 33.75 12.04
N PRO A 154 -1.00 33.66 13.04
CA PRO A 154 -1.23 34.32 14.33
C PRO A 154 -1.41 35.83 14.16
N GLN A 155 -2.27 36.43 14.97
CA GLN A 155 -2.61 37.84 14.88
C GLN A 155 -1.37 38.76 14.94
N GLU A 156 -0.36 38.40 15.72
CA GLU A 156 0.88 39.18 15.79
C GLU A 156 1.62 39.23 14.46
N LEU A 157 1.76 38.07 13.80
CA LEU A 157 2.41 38.01 12.48
C LEU A 157 1.56 38.70 11.40
N GLU A 158 0.25 38.59 11.49
CA GLU A 158 -0.66 39.28 10.56
C GLU A 158 -0.51 40.81 10.67
N ASN A 159 -0.45 41.33 11.89
CA ASN A 159 -0.19 42.76 12.14
C ASN A 159 1.15 43.23 11.60
N ASP A 160 2.22 42.44 11.85
CA ASP A 160 3.56 42.77 11.35
C ASP A 160 3.61 42.81 9.81
N ILE A 161 2.93 41.82 9.17
CA ILE A 161 2.85 41.74 7.71
C ILE A 161 2.06 42.90 7.12
N THR A 162 0.94 43.27 7.76
CA THR A 162 0.10 44.38 7.33
C THR A 162 0.88 45.67 7.40
N ALA A 163 1.48 45.96 8.56
CA ALA A 163 2.31 47.15 8.76
C ALA A 163 3.45 47.26 7.74
N GLU A 164 4.15 46.15 7.46
CA GLU A 164 5.25 46.14 6.49
C GLU A 164 4.78 46.33 5.05
N ASN A 165 3.62 45.78 4.70
CA ASN A 165 3.06 45.91 3.36
C ASN A 165 2.44 47.32 3.11
N GLU A 166 2.07 48.03 4.18
CA GLU A 166 1.54 49.39 4.11
C GLU A 166 2.68 50.44 4.03
N LEU A 167 3.92 50.06 4.35
CA LEU A 167 5.05 50.95 4.13
C LEU A 167 5.15 51.24 2.63
N GLU A 168 4.75 52.44 2.22
CA GLU A 168 5.04 52.93 0.89
C GLU A 168 6.56 52.97 0.71
N LEU A 169 7.03 52.41 -0.40
CA LEU A 169 8.42 52.60 -0.79
C LEU A 169 8.52 54.09 -1.14
N ASP A 170 9.07 54.88 -0.22
CA ASP A 170 9.60 56.22 -0.55
C ASP A 170 10.70 56.01 -1.60
N ASP A 171 10.35 56.20 -2.86
CA ASP A 171 11.26 56.29 -4.00
C ASP A 171 11.97 57.64 -4.05
#